data_775afcc00279627158b9cbf744c230c2
#
_entry.id   775afcc00279627158b9cbf744c230c2
#
_cell.length_a   1.000
_cell.length_b   1.000
_cell.length_c   1.000
_cell.angle_alpha   90.00
_cell.angle_beta   90.00
_cell.angle_gamma   90.00
#
_symmetry.space_group_name_H-M   'P 1'
#
loop_
_entity.id
_entity.type
_entity.pdbx_description
1 polymer ?
#
loop_
_entity_poly.entity_id
_entity_poly.type
_entity_poly.pdbx_seq_one_letter_code
_entity_poly.pdbx_strand_id
1 'polypeptide(L)'
;EIAVGIVKRVEFGNYIVDLGKSEAIIKREELISRETFKNGDRVRAYIYEVKNDVKAYQVFLSRTHPQFLAKLFHQEVPEIDEGIIQVKTVARDPGSRAKISVFTQDSTIDPVGACVGMRGSRVQTVVNELQGEKIDIVTWSDNQATFLANALAPAEVSKIFLYEEKNKVEVVIPDEQLSLAIGRKGQNVKLASSLTNLEIDILTEEEESERRQVEFREKSAILIDLLDVEDVIAQLLVTEGYVTVESIVSETPENLEKIEGFDSDLANEIILRAKNSMQQKAEEDTKIVNEKIQDEDLKGLSGMTTSMLALLAKDNIVNLNDFADLASYELIDKEEGIFRKLELDEDLVNQMIMDAREKSFS
;
A
#
# COMPACT_ATOMS: atom_id res chain seq x y z
N GLU A 1 -25.69 -1.49 17.09
CA GLU A 1 -26.43 -2.37 18.01
C GLU A 1 -27.10 -3.50 17.22
N ILE A 2 -27.17 -4.73 17.79
CA ILE A 2 -27.94 -5.84 17.17
C ILE A 2 -29.39 -5.74 17.59
N ALA A 3 -30.26 -5.70 16.60
CA ALA A 3 -31.69 -5.87 16.77
C ALA A 3 -32.13 -7.31 16.52
N VAL A 4 -33.13 -7.73 17.25
CA VAL A 4 -33.80 -9.02 17.06
C VAL A 4 -35.27 -8.74 16.78
N GLY A 5 -35.78 -9.30 15.68
CA GLY A 5 -37.16 -9.10 15.29
C GLY A 5 -37.75 -10.28 14.54
N ILE A 6 -39.00 -10.16 14.14
CA ILE A 6 -39.74 -11.16 13.38
C ILE A 6 -40.01 -10.63 11.99
N VAL A 7 -39.71 -11.41 10.96
CA VAL A 7 -40.04 -11.05 9.57
C VAL A 7 -41.54 -11.03 9.41
N LYS A 8 -42.08 -9.87 9.04
CA LYS A 8 -43.53 -9.62 8.89
C LYS A 8 -44.00 -9.85 7.44
N ARG A 9 -43.23 -9.41 6.46
CA ARG A 9 -43.48 -9.54 5.05
C ARG A 9 -42.24 -9.26 4.20
N VAL A 10 -42.32 -9.63 2.95
CA VAL A 10 -41.26 -9.35 1.96
C VAL A 10 -41.86 -8.42 0.89
N GLU A 11 -41.22 -7.28 0.65
CA GLU A 11 -41.62 -6.27 -0.33
C GLU A 11 -40.46 -6.00 -1.30
N PHE A 12 -40.67 -6.31 -2.58
CA PHE A 12 -39.65 -6.10 -3.64
C PHE A 12 -38.27 -6.68 -3.31
N GLY A 13 -38.21 -7.82 -2.57
CA GLY A 13 -36.99 -8.47 -2.14
C GLY A 13 -36.39 -7.91 -0.84
N ASN A 14 -36.98 -6.86 -0.26
CA ASN A 14 -36.61 -6.34 1.05
C ASN A 14 -37.47 -7.01 2.13
N TYR A 15 -36.89 -7.20 3.29
CA TYR A 15 -37.56 -7.84 4.43
C TYR A 15 -38.01 -6.79 5.45
N ILE A 16 -39.27 -6.76 5.74
CA ILE A 16 -39.83 -5.91 6.78
C ILE A 16 -39.89 -6.69 8.09
N VAL A 17 -39.19 -6.17 9.08
CA VAL A 17 -38.94 -6.80 10.37
C VAL A 17 -39.67 -6.02 11.46
N ASP A 18 -40.46 -6.71 12.26
CA ASP A 18 -41.11 -6.16 13.45
C ASP A 18 -40.15 -6.25 14.63
N LEU A 19 -39.80 -5.10 15.20
CA LEU A 19 -38.96 -4.98 16.41
C LEU A 19 -39.82 -4.81 17.67
N GLY A 20 -41.14 -4.95 17.58
CA GLY A 20 -42.08 -4.78 18.68
C GLY A 20 -42.56 -3.32 18.83
N LYS A 21 -41.65 -2.35 18.85
CA LYS A 21 -41.99 -0.92 18.97
C LYS A 21 -41.99 -0.18 17.63
N SER A 22 -41.33 -0.72 16.64
CA SER A 22 -41.21 -0.13 15.29
C SER A 22 -40.98 -1.21 14.24
N GLU A 23 -41.29 -0.87 12.98
CA GLU A 23 -40.87 -1.68 11.84
C GLU A 23 -39.49 -1.24 11.36
N ALA A 24 -38.68 -2.21 10.98
CA ALA A 24 -37.36 -2.02 10.39
C ALA A 24 -37.30 -2.69 9.01
N ILE A 25 -36.34 -2.28 8.21
CA ILE A 25 -36.12 -2.85 6.87
C ILE A 25 -34.72 -3.44 6.75
N ILE A 26 -34.64 -4.68 6.23
CA ILE A 26 -33.41 -5.24 5.69
C ILE A 26 -33.53 -5.18 4.17
N LYS A 27 -32.72 -4.37 3.52
CA LYS A 27 -32.67 -4.31 2.06
C LYS A 27 -32.07 -5.59 1.50
N ARG A 28 -32.43 -5.95 0.27
CA ARG A 28 -31.92 -7.14 -0.40
C ARG A 28 -30.39 -7.18 -0.46
N GLU A 29 -29.75 -6.03 -0.65
CA GLU A 29 -28.30 -5.87 -0.69
C GLU A 29 -27.60 -6.06 0.68
N GLU A 30 -28.39 -5.92 1.76
CA GLU A 30 -27.93 -6.08 3.14
C GLU A 30 -28.16 -7.50 3.71
N LEU A 31 -28.51 -8.44 2.85
CA LEU A 31 -28.64 -9.85 3.18
C LEU A 31 -27.39 -10.63 2.80
N ILE A 32 -27.06 -11.63 3.58
CA ILE A 32 -26.00 -12.57 3.23
C ILE A 32 -26.45 -13.35 1.97
N SER A 33 -25.54 -13.56 1.03
CA SER A 33 -25.83 -14.31 -0.19
C SER A 33 -26.44 -15.67 0.11
N ARG A 34 -27.56 -16.00 -0.56
CA ARG A 34 -28.33 -17.24 -0.39
C ARG A 34 -29.19 -17.32 0.87
N GLU A 35 -29.21 -16.28 1.69
CA GLU A 35 -30.05 -16.21 2.87
C GLU A 35 -31.49 -15.89 2.46
N THR A 36 -32.44 -16.62 3.00
CA THR A 36 -33.88 -16.40 2.75
C THR A 36 -34.63 -16.57 4.06
N PHE A 37 -35.50 -15.62 4.35
CA PHE A 37 -36.40 -15.69 5.52
C PHE A 37 -37.85 -15.81 5.05
N LYS A 38 -38.64 -16.48 5.84
CA LYS A 38 -40.10 -16.58 5.65
C LYS A 38 -40.80 -15.64 6.64
N ASN A 39 -42.07 -15.33 6.32
CA ASN A 39 -42.91 -14.62 7.27
C ASN A 39 -43.02 -15.43 8.58
N GLY A 40 -42.75 -14.76 9.71
CA GLY A 40 -42.69 -15.37 11.03
C GLY A 40 -41.31 -15.82 11.49
N ASP A 41 -40.30 -15.82 10.61
CA ASP A 41 -38.93 -16.17 11.00
C ASP A 41 -38.33 -15.08 11.90
N ARG A 42 -37.57 -15.53 12.89
CA ARG A 42 -36.77 -14.65 13.75
C ARG A 42 -35.46 -14.30 13.05
N VAL A 43 -35.13 -13.01 13.02
CA VAL A 43 -33.91 -12.50 12.38
C VAL A 43 -33.14 -11.63 13.37
N ARG A 44 -31.83 -11.76 13.36
CA ARG A 44 -30.87 -10.90 14.05
C ARG A 44 -30.13 -10.07 12.99
N ALA A 45 -30.02 -8.76 13.20
CA ALA A 45 -29.30 -7.91 12.26
C ALA A 45 -28.73 -6.67 12.98
N TYR A 46 -27.75 -6.05 12.36
CA TYR A 46 -27.12 -4.83 12.87
C TYR A 46 -27.90 -3.61 12.41
N ILE A 47 -28.23 -2.70 13.36
CA ILE A 47 -28.81 -1.40 13.03
C ILE A 47 -27.69 -0.52 12.51
N TYR A 48 -27.68 -0.26 11.19
CA TYR A 48 -26.63 0.59 10.60
C TYR A 48 -27.06 2.03 10.38
N GLU A 49 -28.38 2.28 10.29
CA GLU A 49 -28.91 3.62 10.11
C GLU A 49 -30.28 3.77 10.81
N VAL A 50 -30.51 4.94 11.39
CA VAL A 50 -31.82 5.36 11.90
C VAL A 50 -32.14 6.75 11.35
N LYS A 51 -33.26 6.89 10.63
CA LYS A 51 -33.73 8.15 10.03
C LYS A 51 -34.90 8.72 10.80
N ASN A 52 -34.83 9.99 11.19
CA ASN A 52 -35.87 10.65 11.99
C ASN A 52 -37.00 11.28 11.17
N ASP A 53 -36.78 11.55 9.86
CA ASP A 53 -37.67 12.38 9.04
C ASP A 53 -38.37 11.64 7.89
N VAL A 54 -38.52 10.32 7.94
CA VAL A 54 -39.17 9.52 6.90
C VAL A 54 -40.54 9.04 7.31
N LYS A 55 -41.48 9.08 6.34
CA LYS A 55 -42.86 8.60 6.55
C LYS A 55 -43.02 7.07 6.48
N ALA A 56 -41.95 6.35 6.10
CA ALA A 56 -41.95 4.90 5.95
C ALA A 56 -41.14 4.21 7.05
N TYR A 57 -39.98 3.63 6.69
CA TYR A 57 -39.13 2.91 7.66
C TYR A 57 -38.07 3.82 8.20
N GLN A 58 -37.93 3.86 9.52
CA GLN A 58 -36.92 4.68 10.20
C GLN A 58 -35.67 3.89 10.56
N VAL A 59 -35.79 2.58 10.75
CA VAL A 59 -34.69 1.70 11.18
C VAL A 59 -34.25 0.82 10.03
N PHE A 60 -32.95 0.90 9.71
CA PHE A 60 -32.31 0.13 8.65
C PHE A 60 -31.37 -0.91 9.23
N LEU A 61 -31.55 -2.16 8.83
CA LEU A 61 -30.83 -3.30 9.34
C LEU A 61 -29.96 -3.93 8.26
N SER A 62 -28.77 -4.41 8.68
CA SER A 62 -27.82 -5.11 7.81
C SER A 62 -27.35 -6.41 8.44
N ARG A 63 -27.17 -7.43 7.60
CA ARG A 63 -26.49 -8.69 7.96
C ARG A 63 -25.11 -8.81 7.27
N THR A 64 -24.82 -7.90 6.34
CA THR A 64 -23.55 -7.82 5.61
C THR A 64 -22.52 -6.89 6.27
N HIS A 65 -22.98 -5.92 7.04
CA HIS A 65 -22.14 -4.89 7.64
C HIS A 65 -21.04 -5.49 8.55
N PRO A 66 -19.76 -5.03 8.48
CA PRO A 66 -18.67 -5.54 9.30
C PRO A 66 -18.95 -5.50 10.81
N GLN A 67 -19.61 -4.44 11.27
CA GLN A 67 -19.97 -4.30 12.69
C GLN A 67 -20.98 -5.35 13.18
N PHE A 68 -21.71 -6.02 12.27
CA PHE A 68 -22.55 -7.16 12.67
C PHE A 68 -21.71 -8.28 13.24
N LEU A 69 -20.60 -8.65 12.57
CA LEU A 69 -19.66 -9.64 13.07
C LEU A 69 -19.03 -9.23 14.41
N ALA A 70 -18.55 -7.97 14.51
CA ALA A 70 -17.96 -7.47 15.75
C ALA A 70 -18.94 -7.58 16.95
N LYS A 71 -20.22 -7.21 16.72
CA LYS A 71 -21.25 -7.28 17.76
C LYS A 71 -21.68 -8.69 18.09
N LEU A 72 -21.61 -9.64 17.16
CA LEU A 72 -21.82 -11.05 17.46
C LEU A 72 -20.71 -11.59 18.39
N PHE A 73 -19.46 -11.26 18.12
CA PHE A 73 -18.36 -11.62 19.04
C PHE A 73 -18.52 -10.98 20.42
N HIS A 74 -18.97 -9.74 20.49
CA HIS A 74 -19.26 -9.07 21.76
C HIS A 74 -20.33 -9.79 22.59
N GLN A 75 -21.29 -10.46 21.93
CA GLN A 75 -22.32 -11.25 22.64
C GLN A 75 -21.85 -12.66 23.05
N GLU A 76 -20.94 -13.25 22.26
CA GLU A 76 -20.50 -14.64 22.47
C GLU A 76 -19.22 -14.76 23.31
N VAL A 77 -18.43 -13.67 23.45
CA VAL A 77 -17.13 -13.65 24.12
C VAL A 77 -17.19 -12.68 25.31
N PRO A 78 -17.32 -13.20 26.53
CA PRO A 78 -17.40 -12.36 27.74
C PRO A 78 -16.22 -11.42 27.91
N GLU A 79 -15.02 -11.83 27.54
CA GLU A 79 -13.80 -11.04 27.64
C GLU A 79 -13.82 -9.82 26.72
N ILE A 80 -14.61 -9.84 25.63
CA ILE A 80 -14.86 -8.68 24.77
C ILE A 80 -15.92 -7.78 25.41
N ASP A 81 -16.98 -8.36 25.97
CA ASP A 81 -18.04 -7.60 26.65
C ASP A 81 -17.51 -6.84 27.87
N GLU A 82 -16.61 -7.44 28.63
CA GLU A 82 -15.92 -6.86 29.77
C GLU A 82 -14.81 -5.84 29.38
N GLY A 83 -14.49 -5.72 28.08
CA GLY A 83 -13.48 -4.80 27.57
C GLY A 83 -12.03 -5.27 27.77
N ILE A 84 -11.80 -6.50 28.21
CA ILE A 84 -10.46 -7.10 28.38
C ILE A 84 -9.84 -7.34 27.01
N ILE A 85 -10.64 -7.84 26.06
CA ILE A 85 -10.26 -8.00 24.65
C ILE A 85 -10.98 -6.94 23.82
N GLN A 86 -10.26 -6.30 22.95
CA GLN A 86 -10.77 -5.29 22.03
C GLN A 86 -10.80 -5.83 20.60
N VAL A 87 -11.93 -5.66 19.93
CA VAL A 87 -12.00 -5.82 18.47
C VAL A 87 -11.51 -4.53 17.83
N LYS A 88 -10.42 -4.60 17.04
CA LYS A 88 -9.82 -3.43 16.40
C LYS A 88 -10.41 -3.17 15.02
N THR A 89 -10.34 -4.15 14.13
CA THR A 89 -10.83 -4.03 12.75
C THR A 89 -11.52 -5.32 12.30
N VAL A 90 -12.42 -5.18 11.32
CA VAL A 90 -13.16 -6.30 10.72
C VAL A 90 -13.21 -6.11 9.21
N ALA A 91 -12.85 -7.15 8.48
CA ALA A 91 -13.01 -7.24 7.03
C ALA A 91 -13.90 -8.44 6.69
N ARG A 92 -14.89 -8.27 5.80
CA ARG A 92 -15.87 -9.31 5.46
C ARG A 92 -16.08 -9.42 3.95
N ASP A 93 -16.20 -10.68 3.52
CA ASP A 93 -16.85 -11.10 2.29
C ASP A 93 -18.10 -11.89 2.72
N PRO A 94 -19.27 -11.22 2.86
CA PRO A 94 -20.43 -11.76 3.56
C PRO A 94 -20.92 -13.11 3.00
N GLY A 95 -21.06 -14.09 3.90
CA GLY A 95 -21.45 -15.45 3.57
C GLY A 95 -20.35 -16.34 3.00
N SER A 96 -19.13 -15.81 2.87
CA SER A 96 -17.96 -16.54 2.38
C SER A 96 -16.86 -16.61 3.44
N ARG A 97 -16.20 -15.48 3.73
CA ARG A 97 -15.11 -15.41 4.71
C ARG A 97 -15.00 -14.02 5.34
N ALA A 98 -14.52 -13.98 6.57
CA ALA A 98 -14.21 -12.75 7.27
C ALA A 98 -12.88 -12.85 8.02
N LYS A 99 -12.26 -11.71 8.27
CA LYS A 99 -11.14 -11.56 9.19
C LYS A 99 -11.52 -10.55 10.27
N ILE A 100 -11.23 -10.88 11.52
CA ILE A 100 -11.46 -10.01 12.67
C ILE A 100 -10.16 -9.89 13.46
N SER A 101 -9.71 -8.67 13.74
CA SER A 101 -8.51 -8.44 14.53
C SER A 101 -8.86 -8.13 15.97
N VAL A 102 -8.17 -8.79 16.88
CA VAL A 102 -8.38 -8.72 18.34
C VAL A 102 -7.09 -8.36 19.06
N PHE A 103 -7.23 -7.62 20.14
CA PHE A 103 -6.11 -7.13 20.93
C PHE A 103 -6.45 -7.17 22.43
N THR A 104 -5.45 -7.45 23.25
CA THR A 104 -5.53 -7.27 24.71
C THR A 104 -4.25 -6.63 25.23
N GLN A 105 -4.39 -5.83 26.29
CA GLN A 105 -3.24 -5.31 27.02
C GLN A 105 -2.71 -6.30 28.07
N ASP A 106 -3.50 -7.30 28.41
CA ASP A 106 -3.12 -8.33 29.38
C ASP A 106 -2.35 -9.45 28.68
N SER A 107 -1.04 -9.50 28.88
CA SER A 107 -0.16 -10.50 28.31
C SER A 107 -0.43 -11.94 28.78
N THR A 108 -1.23 -12.13 29.82
CA THR A 108 -1.61 -13.46 30.34
C THR A 108 -2.78 -14.07 29.58
N ILE A 109 -3.48 -13.28 28.77
CA ILE A 109 -4.66 -13.70 28.02
C ILE A 109 -4.30 -13.89 26.56
N ASP A 110 -4.65 -15.05 26.00
CA ASP A 110 -4.63 -15.28 24.55
C ASP A 110 -5.94 -14.76 23.94
N PRO A 111 -5.93 -13.62 23.23
CA PRO A 111 -7.15 -13.05 22.70
C PRO A 111 -7.76 -13.89 21.57
N VAL A 112 -6.94 -14.60 20.80
CA VAL A 112 -7.42 -15.49 19.73
C VAL A 112 -8.08 -16.71 20.34
N GLY A 113 -7.42 -17.38 21.30
CA GLY A 113 -7.95 -18.54 21.99
C GLY A 113 -9.26 -18.27 22.73
N ALA A 114 -9.38 -17.12 23.37
CA ALA A 114 -10.61 -16.68 24.04
C ALA A 114 -11.78 -16.50 23.05
N CYS A 115 -11.53 -15.90 21.90
CA CYS A 115 -12.54 -15.73 20.85
C CYS A 115 -12.93 -17.05 20.17
N VAL A 116 -11.99 -17.97 19.97
CA VAL A 116 -12.25 -19.31 19.43
C VAL A 116 -13.14 -20.11 20.41
N GLY A 117 -12.81 -20.04 21.69
CA GLY A 117 -13.48 -20.77 22.73
C GLY A 117 -13.12 -22.28 22.76
N MET A 118 -13.63 -22.97 23.76
CA MET A 118 -13.30 -24.38 23.97
C MET A 118 -13.74 -25.23 22.76
N ARG A 119 -12.78 -25.89 22.09
CA ARG A 119 -13.00 -26.66 20.86
C ARG A 119 -13.71 -25.88 19.73
N GLY A 120 -13.52 -24.55 19.69
CA GLY A 120 -14.12 -23.71 18.68
C GLY A 120 -15.60 -23.35 18.91
N SER A 121 -16.14 -23.60 20.11
CA SER A 121 -17.58 -23.44 20.38
C SER A 121 -18.08 -22.03 20.16
N ARG A 122 -17.33 -21.00 20.59
CA ARG A 122 -17.74 -19.60 20.47
C ARG A 122 -17.73 -19.14 19.01
N VAL A 123 -16.61 -19.36 18.31
CA VAL A 123 -16.53 -18.99 16.89
C VAL A 123 -17.54 -19.74 16.04
N GLN A 124 -17.83 -21.02 16.36
CA GLN A 124 -18.81 -21.82 15.63
C GLN A 124 -20.24 -21.27 15.78
N THR A 125 -20.59 -20.73 16.94
CA THR A 125 -21.89 -20.05 17.14
C THR A 125 -22.04 -18.86 16.20
N VAL A 126 -20.98 -18.04 16.08
CA VAL A 126 -20.98 -16.89 15.16
C VAL A 126 -21.01 -17.34 13.69
N VAL A 127 -20.22 -18.37 13.32
CA VAL A 127 -20.21 -18.95 11.98
C VAL A 127 -21.61 -19.45 11.59
N ASN A 128 -22.31 -20.10 12.49
CA ASN A 128 -23.67 -20.63 12.25
C ASN A 128 -24.66 -19.47 12.05
N GLU A 129 -24.59 -18.39 12.82
CA GLU A 129 -25.44 -17.19 12.64
C GLU A 129 -25.21 -16.55 11.28
N LEU A 130 -23.96 -16.58 10.76
CA LEU A 130 -23.55 -16.00 9.49
C LEU A 130 -23.62 -16.98 8.31
N GLN A 131 -24.46 -18.01 8.40
CA GLN A 131 -24.71 -19.00 7.34
C GLN A 131 -23.47 -19.75 6.85
N GLY A 132 -22.53 -20.03 7.76
CA GLY A 132 -21.31 -20.77 7.46
C GLY A 132 -20.14 -19.89 6.95
N GLU A 133 -20.21 -18.58 7.11
CA GLU A 133 -19.09 -17.67 6.84
C GLU A 133 -17.86 -18.06 7.65
N LYS A 134 -16.75 -18.36 6.99
CA LYS A 134 -15.49 -18.73 7.67
C LYS A 134 -14.88 -17.51 8.32
N ILE A 135 -14.44 -17.63 9.57
CA ILE A 135 -13.91 -16.51 10.35
C ILE A 135 -12.47 -16.80 10.74
N ASP A 136 -11.57 -15.93 10.28
CA ASP A 136 -10.17 -15.89 10.70
C ASP A 136 -10.02 -14.84 11.82
N ILE A 137 -9.57 -15.28 12.98
CA ILE A 137 -9.30 -14.39 14.12
C ILE A 137 -7.81 -14.07 14.11
N VAL A 138 -7.46 -12.79 14.03
CA VAL A 138 -6.10 -12.27 13.82
C VAL A 138 -5.67 -11.48 15.04
N THR A 139 -4.46 -11.73 15.54
CA THR A 139 -3.87 -10.87 16.58
C THR A 139 -3.49 -9.53 15.99
N TRP A 140 -4.05 -8.47 16.52
CA TRP A 140 -3.69 -7.10 16.16
C TRP A 140 -2.35 -6.70 16.80
N SER A 141 -1.56 -5.87 16.13
CA SER A 141 -0.30 -5.32 16.62
C SER A 141 -0.17 -3.85 16.22
N ASP A 142 0.45 -3.04 17.09
CA ASP A 142 0.83 -1.66 16.76
C ASP A 142 1.90 -1.62 15.64
N ASN A 143 2.71 -2.67 15.54
CA ASN A 143 3.65 -2.83 14.45
C ASN A 143 2.92 -3.28 13.19
N GLN A 144 2.88 -2.40 12.18
CA GLN A 144 2.17 -2.65 10.91
C GLN A 144 2.66 -3.91 10.20
N ALA A 145 3.97 -4.17 10.17
CA ALA A 145 4.53 -5.35 9.51
C ALA A 145 4.08 -6.64 10.21
N THR A 146 4.10 -6.66 11.55
CA THR A 146 3.62 -7.79 12.34
C THR A 146 2.12 -8.01 12.14
N PHE A 147 1.33 -6.94 12.18
CA PHE A 147 -0.12 -7.04 11.96
C PHE A 147 -0.45 -7.55 10.56
N LEU A 148 0.26 -7.07 9.54
CA LEU A 148 0.08 -7.52 8.16
C LEU A 148 0.43 -9.01 7.99
N ALA A 149 1.56 -9.45 8.56
CA ALA A 149 1.94 -10.86 8.53
C ALA A 149 0.85 -11.74 9.17
N ASN A 150 0.32 -11.34 10.33
CA ASN A 150 -0.80 -12.03 10.98
C ASN A 150 -2.07 -12.02 10.11
N ALA A 151 -2.36 -10.92 9.42
CA ALA A 151 -3.54 -10.77 8.56
C ALA A 151 -3.48 -11.66 7.30
N LEU A 152 -2.28 -11.96 6.79
CA LEU A 152 -2.08 -12.83 5.63
C LEU A 152 -2.12 -14.34 5.97
N ALA A 153 -2.14 -14.69 7.25
CA ALA A 153 -2.29 -16.10 7.65
C ALA A 153 -3.42 -16.80 6.87
N PRO A 154 -3.25 -18.07 6.46
CA PRO A 154 -2.21 -19.02 6.89
C PRO A 154 -0.89 -18.97 6.10
N ALA A 155 -0.70 -18.03 5.17
CA ALA A 155 0.55 -17.88 4.45
C ALA A 155 1.64 -17.30 5.37
N GLU A 156 2.86 -17.79 5.21
CA GLU A 156 4.03 -17.27 5.90
C GLU A 156 4.65 -16.13 5.08
N VAL A 157 5.10 -15.09 5.77
CA VAL A 157 5.69 -13.91 5.15
C VAL A 157 7.19 -13.93 5.39
N SER A 158 7.99 -13.86 4.32
CA SER A 158 9.46 -13.83 4.40
C SER A 158 9.98 -12.42 4.64
N LYS A 159 9.47 -11.42 3.92
CA LYS A 159 9.88 -10.01 4.02
C LYS A 159 8.71 -9.08 3.79
N ILE A 160 8.79 -7.88 4.37
CA ILE A 160 7.80 -6.82 4.18
C ILE A 160 8.54 -5.50 3.90
N PHE A 161 8.16 -4.83 2.82
CA PHE A 161 8.63 -3.50 2.45
C PHE A 161 7.47 -2.51 2.59
N LEU A 162 7.56 -1.59 3.54
CA LEU A 162 6.56 -0.58 3.82
C LEU A 162 6.89 0.72 3.07
N TYR A 163 5.95 1.23 2.29
CA TYR A 163 6.04 2.52 1.59
C TYR A 163 5.05 3.49 2.24
N GLU A 164 5.46 4.11 3.33
CA GLU A 164 4.58 4.92 4.21
C GLU A 164 3.86 6.04 3.45
N GLU A 165 4.56 6.73 2.54
CA GLU A 165 3.99 7.85 1.76
C GLU A 165 2.84 7.43 0.83
N LYS A 166 2.78 6.16 0.42
CA LYS A 166 1.80 5.64 -0.55
C LYS A 166 0.73 4.75 0.05
N ASN A 167 0.77 4.52 1.36
CA ASN A 167 -0.09 3.52 2.03
C ASN A 167 -0.04 2.14 1.36
N LYS A 168 1.12 1.84 0.73
CA LYS A 168 1.38 0.64 -0.05
C LYS A 168 2.43 -0.23 0.64
N VAL A 169 2.28 -1.54 0.50
CA VAL A 169 3.20 -2.51 1.06
C VAL A 169 3.46 -3.63 0.07
N GLU A 170 4.72 -3.99 -0.09
CA GLU A 170 5.13 -5.18 -0.81
C GLU A 170 5.47 -6.29 0.19
N VAL A 171 4.91 -7.46 -0.04
CA VAL A 171 5.07 -8.64 0.82
C VAL A 171 5.72 -9.75 0.01
N VAL A 172 6.89 -10.20 0.46
CA VAL A 172 7.59 -11.33 -0.14
C VAL A 172 7.25 -12.61 0.61
N ILE A 173 6.86 -13.62 -0.12
CA ILE A 173 6.44 -14.90 0.40
C ILE A 173 7.18 -16.05 -0.30
N PRO A 174 7.31 -17.23 0.34
CA PRO A 174 7.80 -18.42 -0.33
C PRO A 174 6.92 -18.77 -1.55
N ASP A 175 7.56 -19.20 -2.65
CA ASP A 175 6.88 -19.46 -3.94
C ASP A 175 5.74 -20.46 -3.80
N GLU A 176 5.93 -21.50 -2.99
CA GLU A 176 4.93 -22.54 -2.73
C GLU A 176 3.69 -22.03 -1.98
N GLN A 177 3.77 -20.89 -1.32
CA GLN A 177 2.68 -20.29 -0.53
C GLN A 177 1.90 -19.19 -1.26
N LEU A 178 2.28 -18.86 -2.49
CA LEU A 178 1.63 -17.80 -3.28
C LEU A 178 0.11 -17.98 -3.35
N SER A 179 -0.34 -19.20 -3.63
CA SER A 179 -1.77 -19.53 -3.71
C SER A 179 -2.49 -19.35 -2.38
N LEU A 180 -1.82 -19.60 -1.25
CA LEU A 180 -2.39 -19.39 0.09
C LEU A 180 -2.51 -17.90 0.43
N ALA A 181 -1.47 -17.11 0.12
CA ALA A 181 -1.44 -15.67 0.38
C ALA A 181 -2.50 -14.93 -0.42
N ILE A 182 -2.62 -15.21 -1.71
CA ILE A 182 -3.65 -14.64 -2.57
C ILE A 182 -5.03 -15.15 -2.17
N GLY A 183 -5.15 -16.45 -1.96
CA GLY A 183 -6.41 -17.14 -1.70
C GLY A 183 -7.29 -17.25 -2.96
N ARG A 184 -8.40 -17.97 -2.83
CA ARG A 184 -9.34 -18.19 -3.93
C ARG A 184 -9.91 -16.86 -4.43
N LYS A 185 -9.71 -16.54 -5.72
CA LYS A 185 -10.13 -15.27 -6.35
C LYS A 185 -9.58 -14.02 -5.66
N GLY A 186 -8.41 -14.09 -5.04
CA GLY A 186 -7.81 -12.98 -4.32
C GLY A 186 -8.47 -12.67 -2.96
N GLN A 187 -9.29 -13.59 -2.41
CA GLN A 187 -10.07 -13.33 -1.20
C GLN A 187 -9.19 -13.08 0.02
N ASN A 188 -8.10 -13.84 0.20
CA ASN A 188 -7.26 -13.68 1.39
C ASN A 188 -6.53 -12.33 1.39
N VAL A 189 -5.88 -11.97 0.28
CA VAL A 189 -5.19 -10.68 0.17
C VAL A 189 -6.15 -9.49 0.25
N LYS A 190 -7.35 -9.57 -0.35
CA LYS A 190 -8.37 -8.51 -0.27
C LYS A 190 -8.86 -8.30 1.17
N LEU A 191 -9.11 -9.38 1.89
CA LEU A 191 -9.51 -9.29 3.30
C LEU A 191 -8.39 -8.75 4.17
N ALA A 192 -7.13 -9.15 3.95
CA ALA A 192 -5.98 -8.63 4.65
C ALA A 192 -5.79 -7.13 4.37
N SER A 193 -5.89 -6.70 3.11
CA SER A 193 -5.85 -5.30 2.70
C SER A 193 -6.95 -4.45 3.37
N SER A 194 -8.19 -4.93 3.34
CA SER A 194 -9.31 -4.27 4.05
C SER A 194 -9.11 -4.22 5.56
N LEU A 195 -8.55 -5.28 6.16
CA LEU A 195 -8.34 -5.38 7.60
C LEU A 195 -7.26 -4.40 8.09
N THR A 196 -6.17 -4.26 7.33
CA THR A 196 -5.00 -3.43 7.65
C THR A 196 -5.10 -2.01 7.10
N ASN A 197 -6.02 -1.77 6.16
CA ASN A 197 -6.16 -0.53 5.39
C ASN A 197 -4.89 -0.18 4.60
N LEU A 198 -4.20 -1.20 4.07
CA LEU A 198 -2.99 -1.09 3.25
C LEU A 198 -3.25 -1.68 1.86
N GLU A 199 -2.66 -1.09 0.84
CA GLU A 199 -2.57 -1.71 -0.49
C GLU A 199 -1.44 -2.75 -0.48
N ILE A 200 -1.79 -4.02 -0.72
CA ILE A 200 -0.85 -5.14 -0.58
C ILE A 200 -0.50 -5.68 -1.97
N ASP A 201 0.78 -5.57 -2.33
CA ASP A 201 1.37 -6.29 -3.45
C ASP A 201 2.11 -7.53 -2.94
N ILE A 202 1.85 -8.67 -3.55
CA ILE A 202 2.50 -9.93 -3.19
C ILE A 202 3.53 -10.28 -4.27
N LEU A 203 4.75 -10.54 -3.83
CA LEU A 203 5.86 -11.03 -4.64
C LEU A 203 6.33 -12.37 -4.10
N THR A 204 6.80 -13.24 -4.98
CA THR A 204 7.50 -14.45 -4.57
C THR A 204 8.96 -14.13 -4.24
N GLU A 205 9.63 -15.05 -3.54
CA GLU A 205 11.08 -14.94 -3.27
C GLU A 205 11.88 -14.97 -4.57
N GLU A 206 11.42 -15.74 -5.58
CA GLU A 206 12.03 -15.80 -6.90
C GLU A 206 11.89 -14.45 -7.63
N GLU A 207 10.69 -13.89 -7.72
CA GLU A 207 10.43 -12.58 -8.35
C GLU A 207 11.22 -11.45 -7.69
N GLU A 208 11.30 -11.43 -6.36
CA GLU A 208 12.07 -10.43 -5.61
C GLU A 208 13.57 -10.60 -5.86
N SER A 209 14.07 -11.84 -5.91
CA SER A 209 15.47 -12.14 -6.21
C SER A 209 15.83 -11.74 -7.64
N GLU A 210 14.99 -12.05 -8.63
CA GLU A 210 15.18 -11.63 -10.02
C GLU A 210 15.18 -10.11 -10.15
N ARG A 211 14.24 -9.42 -9.52
CA ARG A 211 14.17 -7.95 -9.50
C ARG A 211 15.46 -7.34 -8.95
N ARG A 212 15.97 -7.86 -7.83
CA ARG A 212 17.24 -7.39 -7.26
C ARG A 212 18.44 -7.66 -8.16
N GLN A 213 18.47 -8.81 -8.83
CA GLN A 213 19.54 -9.12 -9.77
C GLN A 213 19.53 -8.22 -11.00
N VAL A 214 18.34 -7.89 -11.52
CA VAL A 214 18.19 -6.94 -12.63
C VAL A 214 18.66 -5.55 -12.19
N GLU A 215 18.17 -5.07 -11.07
CA GLU A 215 18.54 -3.76 -10.50
C GLU A 215 20.06 -3.66 -10.24
N PHE A 216 20.64 -4.71 -9.68
CA PHE A 216 22.07 -4.77 -9.44
C PHE A 216 22.88 -4.69 -10.76
N ARG A 217 22.46 -5.44 -11.79
CA ARG A 217 23.11 -5.40 -13.12
C ARG A 217 22.98 -4.04 -13.77
N GLU A 218 21.81 -3.42 -13.71
CA GLU A 218 21.57 -2.09 -14.27
C GLU A 218 22.44 -1.03 -13.57
N LYS A 219 22.49 -1.03 -12.24
CA LYS A 219 23.33 -0.12 -11.46
C LYS A 219 24.83 -0.32 -11.75
N SER A 220 25.26 -1.58 -11.84
CA SER A 220 26.65 -1.89 -12.20
C SER A 220 26.98 -1.43 -13.63
N ALA A 221 26.08 -1.65 -14.60
CA ALA A 221 26.28 -1.22 -15.98
C ALA A 221 26.38 0.31 -16.10
N ILE A 222 25.60 1.05 -15.34
CA ILE A 222 25.68 2.52 -15.30
C ILE A 222 27.04 2.97 -14.78
N LEU A 223 27.57 2.36 -13.71
CA LEU A 223 28.88 2.71 -13.18
C LEU A 223 30.01 2.32 -14.13
N ILE A 224 29.92 1.19 -14.83
CA ILE A 224 30.90 0.78 -15.86
C ILE A 224 30.98 1.87 -16.95
N ASP A 225 29.84 2.29 -17.48
CA ASP A 225 29.76 3.28 -18.56
C ASP A 225 30.25 4.66 -18.11
N LEU A 226 29.87 5.09 -16.90
CA LEU A 226 30.19 6.43 -16.41
C LEU A 226 31.61 6.57 -15.86
N LEU A 227 32.20 5.49 -15.31
CA LEU A 227 33.52 5.51 -14.67
C LEU A 227 34.59 4.84 -15.51
N ASP A 228 34.22 4.16 -16.59
CA ASP A 228 35.14 3.34 -17.43
C ASP A 228 35.95 2.35 -16.57
N VAL A 229 35.26 1.61 -15.69
CA VAL A 229 35.85 0.62 -14.79
C VAL A 229 35.48 -0.81 -15.21
N GLU A 230 36.27 -1.78 -14.76
CA GLU A 230 35.95 -3.19 -14.96
C GLU A 230 34.69 -3.61 -14.21
N ASP A 231 33.98 -4.60 -14.76
CA ASP A 231 32.72 -5.13 -14.20
C ASP A 231 32.83 -5.51 -12.71
N VAL A 232 33.95 -6.12 -12.32
CA VAL A 232 34.19 -6.51 -10.91
C VAL A 232 34.24 -5.29 -9.98
N ILE A 233 34.87 -4.20 -10.42
CA ILE A 233 34.96 -2.95 -9.63
C ILE A 233 33.58 -2.32 -9.47
N ALA A 234 32.82 -2.24 -10.54
CA ALA A 234 31.46 -1.70 -10.49
C ALA A 234 30.54 -2.53 -9.56
N GLN A 235 30.63 -3.86 -9.64
CA GLN A 235 29.86 -4.76 -8.77
C GLN A 235 30.24 -4.59 -7.30
N LEU A 236 31.51 -4.44 -6.96
CA LEU A 236 31.97 -4.18 -5.60
C LEU A 236 31.44 -2.84 -5.08
N LEU A 237 31.49 -1.78 -5.90
CA LEU A 237 30.94 -0.47 -5.54
C LEU A 237 29.46 -0.56 -5.25
N VAL A 238 28.65 -1.20 -6.11
CA VAL A 238 27.21 -1.38 -5.91
C VAL A 238 26.92 -2.22 -4.67
N THR A 239 27.70 -3.25 -4.39
CA THR A 239 27.56 -4.10 -3.20
C THR A 239 27.77 -3.31 -1.91
N GLU A 240 28.69 -2.36 -1.90
CA GLU A 240 28.97 -1.48 -0.76
C GLU A 240 28.05 -0.26 -0.69
N GLY A 241 27.05 -0.18 -1.59
CA GLY A 241 26.02 0.85 -1.58
C GLY A 241 26.34 2.09 -2.42
N TYR A 242 27.45 2.11 -3.14
CA TYR A 242 27.78 3.20 -4.08
C TYR A 242 27.10 2.98 -5.40
N VAL A 243 25.86 3.42 -5.52
CA VAL A 243 25.01 3.18 -6.70
C VAL A 243 24.96 4.35 -7.69
N THR A 244 25.49 5.52 -7.31
CA THR A 244 25.53 6.74 -8.14
C THR A 244 26.93 7.34 -8.15
N VAL A 245 27.24 8.07 -9.22
CA VAL A 245 28.53 8.78 -9.34
C VAL A 245 28.66 9.86 -8.27
N GLU A 246 27.57 10.53 -7.92
CA GLU A 246 27.49 11.55 -6.89
C GLU A 246 27.88 11.01 -5.51
N SER A 247 27.43 9.79 -5.17
CA SER A 247 27.79 9.13 -3.90
C SER A 247 29.30 8.86 -3.80
N ILE A 248 29.94 8.51 -4.93
CA ILE A 248 31.37 8.26 -5.01
C ILE A 248 32.17 9.56 -4.92
N VAL A 249 31.72 10.63 -5.57
CA VAL A 249 32.40 11.95 -5.54
C VAL A 249 32.39 12.57 -4.15
N SER A 250 31.33 12.32 -3.37
CA SER A 250 31.20 12.83 -2.01
C SER A 250 32.02 12.04 -0.97
N GLU A 251 32.60 10.90 -1.38
CA GLU A 251 33.31 10.00 -0.49
C GLU A 251 34.81 10.33 -0.40
N THR A 252 35.44 9.83 0.64
CA THR A 252 36.88 9.97 0.85
C THR A 252 37.63 8.71 0.39
N PRO A 253 38.90 8.82 -0.07
CA PRO A 253 39.68 7.64 -0.47
C PRO A 253 39.77 6.59 0.65
N GLU A 254 39.92 7.01 1.91
CA GLU A 254 40.03 6.12 3.05
C GLU A 254 38.80 5.27 3.31
N ASN A 255 37.65 5.74 2.88
CA ASN A 255 36.42 4.96 2.98
C ASN A 255 36.29 3.94 1.84
N LEU A 256 36.67 4.30 0.63
CA LEU A 256 36.74 3.36 -0.48
C LEU A 256 37.77 2.27 -0.31
N GLU A 257 38.91 2.56 0.36
CA GLU A 257 39.96 1.58 0.73
C GLU A 257 39.45 0.46 1.67
N LYS A 258 38.29 0.66 2.33
CA LYS A 258 37.69 -0.38 3.17
C LYS A 258 37.02 -1.49 2.34
N ILE A 259 36.80 -1.24 1.06
CA ILE A 259 36.21 -2.21 0.12
C ILE A 259 37.29 -3.26 -0.18
N GLU A 260 36.97 -4.52 -0.04
CA GLU A 260 37.92 -5.60 -0.29
C GLU A 260 38.44 -5.55 -1.74
N GLY A 261 39.76 -5.47 -1.87
CA GLY A 261 40.46 -5.36 -3.16
C GLY A 261 40.74 -3.93 -3.63
N PHE A 262 40.38 -2.90 -2.86
CA PHE A 262 40.70 -1.51 -3.16
C PHE A 262 41.94 -1.07 -2.41
N ASP A 263 42.90 -0.52 -3.14
CA ASP A 263 44.04 0.19 -2.58
C ASP A 263 43.88 1.71 -2.73
N SER A 264 44.81 2.47 -2.14
CA SER A 264 44.76 3.93 -2.17
C SER A 264 44.81 4.51 -3.59
N ASP A 265 45.56 3.88 -4.48
CA ASP A 265 45.72 4.33 -5.85
C ASP A 265 44.41 4.14 -6.65
N LEU A 266 43.79 2.96 -6.53
CA LEU A 266 42.49 2.66 -7.14
C LEU A 266 41.37 3.53 -6.58
N ALA A 267 41.32 3.74 -5.27
CA ALA A 267 40.30 4.62 -4.64
C ALA A 267 40.38 6.05 -5.17
N ASN A 268 41.61 6.61 -5.25
CA ASN A 268 41.84 7.94 -5.80
C ASN A 268 41.49 8.01 -7.29
N GLU A 269 41.81 6.99 -8.08
CA GLU A 269 41.50 6.91 -9.49
C GLU A 269 39.99 6.89 -9.71
N ILE A 270 39.25 6.10 -8.95
CA ILE A 270 37.77 6.02 -9.06
C ILE A 270 37.10 7.35 -8.74
N ILE A 271 37.53 8.03 -7.65
CA ILE A 271 37.01 9.36 -7.32
C ILE A 271 37.34 10.38 -8.42
N LEU A 272 38.54 10.32 -8.99
CA LEU A 272 38.92 11.21 -10.08
C LEU A 272 38.06 10.97 -11.33
N ARG A 273 37.85 9.70 -11.72
CA ARG A 273 36.99 9.32 -12.83
C ARG A 273 35.54 9.77 -12.60
N ALA A 274 35.02 9.59 -11.37
CA ALA A 274 33.68 10.06 -10.99
C ALA A 274 33.54 11.59 -11.13
N LYS A 275 34.52 12.36 -10.67
CA LYS A 275 34.56 13.82 -10.85
C LYS A 275 34.61 14.24 -12.33
N ASN A 276 35.43 13.55 -13.12
CA ASN A 276 35.53 13.83 -14.56
C ASN A 276 34.22 13.51 -15.30
N SER A 277 33.58 12.38 -14.97
CA SER A 277 32.29 11.99 -15.53
C SER A 277 31.21 13.03 -15.21
N MET A 278 31.13 13.51 -13.98
CA MET A 278 30.18 14.58 -13.59
C MET A 278 30.46 15.89 -14.33
N GLN A 279 31.74 16.25 -14.49
CA GLN A 279 32.11 17.46 -15.21
C GLN A 279 31.77 17.35 -16.70
N GLN A 280 32.06 16.23 -17.34
CA GLN A 280 31.71 15.99 -18.75
C GLN A 280 30.19 16.08 -18.96
N LYS A 281 29.42 15.46 -18.09
CA LYS A 281 27.94 15.54 -18.14
C LYS A 281 27.45 16.97 -18.01
N ALA A 282 28.01 17.74 -17.06
CA ALA A 282 27.64 19.16 -16.86
C ALA A 282 27.98 20.03 -18.08
N GLU A 283 29.12 19.76 -18.74
CA GLU A 283 29.53 20.43 -19.98
C GLU A 283 28.63 20.08 -21.17
N GLU A 284 28.25 18.81 -21.30
CA GLU A 284 27.31 18.34 -22.31
C GLU A 284 25.92 18.94 -22.11
N ASP A 285 25.39 18.90 -20.87
CA ASP A 285 24.11 19.50 -20.53
C ASP A 285 24.12 21.00 -20.84
N THR A 286 25.21 21.71 -20.51
CA THR A 286 25.36 23.13 -20.83
C THR A 286 25.38 23.41 -22.34
N LYS A 287 26.03 22.58 -23.14
CA LYS A 287 26.02 22.67 -24.60
C LYS A 287 24.61 22.47 -25.15
N ILE A 288 23.91 21.41 -24.73
CA ILE A 288 22.54 21.14 -25.16
C ILE A 288 21.62 22.31 -24.86
N VAL A 289 21.70 22.85 -23.64
CA VAL A 289 20.88 24.00 -23.22
C VAL A 289 21.17 25.24 -24.07
N ASN A 290 22.45 25.56 -24.31
CA ASN A 290 22.82 26.71 -25.10
C ASN A 290 22.43 26.59 -26.59
N GLU A 291 22.45 25.39 -27.14
CA GLU A 291 22.06 25.14 -28.53
C GLU A 291 20.55 25.14 -28.74
N LYS A 292 19.79 24.53 -27.81
CA LYS A 292 18.36 24.25 -28.01
C LYS A 292 17.44 25.24 -27.30
N ILE A 293 17.79 25.72 -26.10
CA ILE A 293 16.93 26.60 -25.31
C ILE A 293 17.38 28.03 -25.45
N GLN A 294 16.56 28.88 -26.09
CA GLN A 294 16.78 30.33 -26.22
C GLN A 294 15.91 31.11 -25.22
N ASP A 295 14.95 30.48 -24.60
CA ASP A 295 14.00 31.12 -23.68
C ASP A 295 14.65 31.35 -22.30
N GLU A 296 14.89 32.63 -22.01
CA GLU A 296 15.50 33.04 -20.73
C GLU A 296 14.52 32.93 -19.55
N ASP A 297 13.22 32.99 -19.80
CA ASP A 297 12.20 32.82 -18.75
C ASP A 297 12.13 31.38 -18.28
N LEU A 298 12.29 30.41 -19.19
CA LEU A 298 12.42 28.99 -18.84
C LEU A 298 13.72 28.75 -18.06
N LYS A 299 14.85 29.31 -18.47
CA LYS A 299 16.13 29.18 -17.77
C LYS A 299 16.11 29.81 -16.37
N GLY A 300 15.38 30.92 -16.23
CA GLY A 300 15.24 31.67 -14.97
C GLY A 300 14.12 31.18 -14.06
N LEU A 301 13.53 30.04 -14.33
CA LEU A 301 12.47 29.48 -13.49
C LEU A 301 13.06 28.99 -12.14
N SER A 302 12.39 29.34 -11.05
CA SER A 302 12.85 28.95 -9.71
C SER A 302 12.91 27.41 -9.57
N GLY A 303 14.05 26.90 -9.09
CA GLY A 303 14.25 25.44 -8.95
C GLY A 303 14.74 24.73 -10.22
N MET A 304 14.76 25.39 -11.39
CA MET A 304 15.23 24.81 -12.65
C MET A 304 16.75 24.70 -12.67
N THR A 305 17.27 23.50 -12.93
CA THR A 305 18.71 23.24 -13.05
C THR A 305 19.12 23.03 -14.51
N THR A 306 20.43 23.17 -14.80
CA THR A 306 20.95 22.93 -16.16
C THR A 306 20.67 21.49 -16.62
N SER A 307 20.76 20.51 -15.73
CA SER A 307 20.43 19.12 -16.08
C SER A 307 18.95 18.91 -16.39
N MET A 308 18.04 19.60 -15.67
CA MET A 308 16.61 19.59 -15.99
C MET A 308 16.35 20.20 -17.36
N LEU A 309 16.95 21.36 -17.65
CA LEU A 309 16.85 22.02 -18.94
C LEU A 309 17.37 21.13 -20.08
N ALA A 310 18.47 20.43 -19.86
CA ALA A 310 19.03 19.53 -20.88
C ALA A 310 18.10 18.34 -21.15
N LEU A 311 17.42 17.80 -20.11
CA LEU A 311 16.42 16.76 -20.26
C LEU A 311 15.20 17.26 -21.04
N LEU A 312 14.66 18.42 -20.67
CA LEU A 312 13.55 19.07 -21.39
C LEU A 312 13.90 19.31 -22.87
N ALA A 313 15.13 19.79 -23.14
CA ALA A 313 15.60 20.02 -24.50
C ALA A 313 15.73 18.72 -25.33
N LYS A 314 16.00 17.58 -24.69
CA LYS A 314 16.03 16.26 -25.38
C LYS A 314 14.62 15.85 -25.82
N ASP A 315 13.59 16.19 -25.04
CA ASP A 315 12.19 15.93 -25.36
C ASP A 315 11.51 17.08 -26.13
N ASN A 316 12.31 17.99 -26.68
CA ASN A 316 11.87 19.15 -27.49
C ASN A 316 11.01 20.18 -26.73
N ILE A 317 11.10 20.21 -25.41
CA ILE A 317 10.49 21.23 -24.57
C ILE A 317 11.53 22.34 -24.41
N VAL A 318 11.37 23.44 -25.17
CA VAL A 318 12.42 24.46 -25.32
C VAL A 318 11.99 25.85 -24.90
N ASN A 319 10.74 26.06 -24.53
CA ASN A 319 10.21 27.34 -24.08
C ASN A 319 9.30 27.17 -22.86
N LEU A 320 9.03 28.30 -22.18
CA LEU A 320 8.25 28.34 -20.96
C LEU A 320 6.81 27.83 -21.14
N ASN A 321 6.20 28.13 -22.31
CA ASN A 321 4.82 27.71 -22.57
C ASN A 321 4.71 26.19 -22.68
N ASP A 322 5.63 25.54 -23.43
CA ASP A 322 5.65 24.09 -23.54
C ASP A 322 5.82 23.41 -22.17
N PHE A 323 6.64 24.00 -21.28
CA PHE A 323 6.80 23.50 -19.92
C PHE A 323 5.56 23.74 -19.05
N ALA A 324 4.92 24.89 -19.18
CA ALA A 324 3.70 25.24 -18.44
C ALA A 324 2.49 24.36 -18.79
N ASP A 325 2.48 23.81 -20.01
CA ASP A 325 1.41 22.90 -20.49
C ASP A 325 1.55 21.47 -19.93
N LEU A 326 2.71 21.10 -19.37
CA LEU A 326 2.94 19.77 -18.81
C LEU A 326 2.17 19.55 -17.50
N ALA A 327 1.87 18.30 -17.24
CA ALA A 327 1.40 17.84 -15.94
C ALA A 327 2.56 17.21 -15.13
N SER A 328 2.46 17.22 -13.80
CA SER A 328 3.53 16.68 -12.94
C SER A 328 3.88 15.24 -13.26
N TYR A 329 2.89 14.40 -13.55
CA TYR A 329 3.14 12.99 -13.88
C TYR A 329 3.99 12.81 -15.16
N GLU A 330 3.90 13.71 -16.14
CA GLU A 330 4.73 13.66 -17.36
C GLU A 330 6.20 13.96 -17.07
N LEU A 331 6.48 14.63 -15.95
CA LEU A 331 7.83 14.95 -15.52
C LEU A 331 8.44 13.90 -14.59
N ILE A 332 7.66 13.38 -13.62
CA ILE A 332 8.20 12.55 -12.53
C ILE A 332 7.73 11.09 -12.53
N ASP A 333 6.91 10.66 -13.51
CA ASP A 333 6.57 9.24 -13.62
C ASP A 333 7.83 8.36 -13.66
N LYS A 334 7.81 7.25 -12.93
CA LYS A 334 8.98 6.38 -12.77
C LYS A 334 9.41 5.65 -14.04
N GLU A 335 8.48 5.42 -14.96
CA GLU A 335 8.72 4.69 -16.19
C GLU A 335 8.96 5.62 -17.38
N GLU A 336 8.12 6.65 -17.54
CA GLU A 336 8.08 7.52 -18.72
C GLU A 336 8.41 8.98 -18.43
N GLY A 337 8.49 9.40 -17.16
CA GLY A 337 8.73 10.80 -16.78
C GLY A 337 10.06 11.36 -17.28
N ILE A 338 10.06 12.60 -17.74
CA ILE A 338 11.25 13.31 -18.26
C ILE A 338 12.34 13.41 -17.18
N PHE A 339 11.95 13.67 -15.94
CA PHE A 339 12.83 13.80 -14.78
C PHE A 339 12.94 12.52 -13.93
N ARG A 340 12.49 11.35 -14.43
CA ARG A 340 12.47 10.08 -13.69
C ARG A 340 13.77 9.70 -13.00
N LYS A 341 14.91 10.18 -13.51
CA LYS A 341 16.25 9.91 -12.96
C LYS A 341 16.70 10.90 -11.88
N LEU A 342 15.92 11.95 -11.62
CA LEU A 342 16.30 13.04 -10.70
C LEU A 342 15.64 12.90 -9.32
N GLU A 343 14.74 11.92 -9.13
CA GLU A 343 14.02 11.65 -7.86
C GLU A 343 13.47 12.92 -7.18
N LEU A 344 12.79 13.76 -7.96
CA LEU A 344 12.26 15.04 -7.50
C LEU A 344 10.98 14.85 -6.69
N ASP A 345 10.79 15.75 -5.72
CA ASP A 345 9.55 15.86 -4.97
C ASP A 345 8.42 16.40 -5.88
N GLU A 346 7.25 15.75 -5.81
CA GLU A 346 6.07 16.13 -6.57
C GLU A 346 5.62 17.57 -6.26
N ASP A 347 5.71 18.00 -5.01
CA ASP A 347 5.35 19.36 -4.59
C ASP A 347 6.27 20.40 -5.25
N LEU A 348 7.57 20.12 -5.34
CA LEU A 348 8.54 20.98 -6.02
C LEU A 348 8.21 21.13 -7.50
N VAL A 349 7.92 20.01 -8.18
CA VAL A 349 7.59 19.99 -9.60
C VAL A 349 6.27 20.71 -9.87
N ASN A 350 5.25 20.49 -9.03
CA ASN A 350 4.00 21.22 -9.12
C ASN A 350 4.18 22.73 -8.95
N GLN A 351 5.03 23.16 -8.02
CA GLN A 351 5.33 24.56 -7.82
C GLN A 351 6.03 25.17 -9.05
N MET A 352 7.00 24.45 -9.63
CA MET A 352 7.69 24.90 -10.86
C MET A 352 6.71 25.07 -12.03
N ILE A 353 5.77 24.14 -12.21
CA ILE A 353 4.74 24.24 -13.25
C ILE A 353 3.82 25.44 -12.99
N MET A 354 3.42 25.67 -11.74
CA MET A 354 2.57 26.82 -11.38
C MET A 354 3.29 28.15 -11.63
N ASP A 355 4.56 28.27 -11.23
CA ASP A 355 5.39 29.45 -11.47
C ASP A 355 5.55 29.72 -12.99
N ALA A 356 5.69 28.65 -13.79
CA ALA A 356 5.77 28.75 -15.24
C ALA A 356 4.44 29.25 -15.83
N ARG A 357 3.30 28.75 -15.36
CA ARG A 357 1.97 29.22 -15.79
C ARG A 357 1.73 30.67 -15.45
N GLU A 358 2.09 31.12 -14.25
CA GLU A 358 1.96 32.53 -13.86
C GLU A 358 2.79 33.47 -14.76
N LYS A 359 4.03 33.08 -15.09
CA LYS A 359 4.88 33.85 -16.00
C LYS A 359 4.40 33.83 -17.46
N SER A 360 3.83 32.71 -17.90
CA SER A 360 3.29 32.53 -19.25
C SER A 360 2.04 33.43 -19.52
N PHE A 361 1.28 33.77 -18.47
CA PHE A 361 0.08 34.59 -18.57
C PHE A 361 0.35 36.08 -18.23
N SER A 362 1.59 36.45 -17.88
CA SER A 362 1.98 37.82 -17.57
C SER A 362 2.57 38.51 -18.78
#